data_f9bd3952d14eb1a9d41c9ad852208612
#
_entry.id   f9bd3952d14eb1a9d41c9ad852208612
#
_cell.length_a   1.000
_cell.length_b   1.000
_cell.length_c   1.000
_cell.angle_alpha   90.00
_cell.angle_beta   90.00
_cell.angle_gamma   90.00
#
_symmetry.space_group_name_H-M   'P 1'
#
loop_
_entity.id
_entity.type
_entity.pdbx_description
1 polymer ?
#
loop_
_entity_poly.entity_id
_entity_poly.type
_entity_poly.pdbx_seq_one_letter_code
_entity_poly.pdbx_strand_id
1 'polypeptide(L)'
;MINKLNNNGDYYFFILCGPGDKDLSNEITNNIKSNNYVSLYDKKIEEVIPFLCSANMYVGNDSFGSHITAQSGIKSLVILLDSPKAYTDYSKNYQRIFPENIKIENITHGSNLNPDDVSVEKVYQEILNNKF
;
A
#
# COMPACT_ATOMS: atom_id res chain seq x y z
N MET A 1 7.07 -8.92 3.89
CA MET A 1 7.52 -7.83 3.00
C MET A 1 8.44 -6.84 3.72
N ILE A 2 8.02 -6.14 4.77
CA ILE A 2 8.82 -5.11 5.48
C ILE A 2 10.21 -5.62 5.89
N ASN A 3 10.30 -6.78 6.56
CA ASN A 3 11.58 -7.35 6.95
C ASN A 3 12.49 -7.71 5.76
N LYS A 4 11.89 -8.08 4.62
CA LYS A 4 12.66 -8.34 3.38
C LYS A 4 13.22 -7.05 2.78
N LEU A 5 12.47 -5.96 2.83
CA LEU A 5 12.95 -4.64 2.41
C LEU A 5 14.08 -4.16 3.32
N ASN A 6 13.94 -4.23 4.64
CA ASN A 6 14.96 -3.85 5.60
C ASN A 6 16.31 -4.57 5.41
N ASN A 7 16.29 -5.81 4.92
CA ASN A 7 17.51 -6.56 4.64
C ASN A 7 18.25 -6.07 3.38
N ASN A 8 17.59 -5.26 2.54
CA ASN A 8 18.07 -4.86 1.23
C ASN A 8 18.19 -3.33 1.06
N GLY A 9 18.11 -2.56 2.12
CA GLY A 9 18.27 -1.11 2.07
C GLY A 9 17.79 -0.40 3.33
N ASP A 10 18.10 0.89 3.39
CA ASP A 10 17.70 1.76 4.49
C ASP A 10 16.30 2.32 4.20
N TYR A 11 15.29 1.74 4.82
CA TYR A 11 13.91 2.17 4.72
C TYR A 11 13.39 2.63 6.08
N TYR A 12 12.46 3.58 6.04
CA TYR A 12 11.65 3.97 7.17
C TYR A 12 10.18 3.79 6.82
N PHE A 13 9.39 3.15 7.68
CA PHE A 13 8.03 2.74 7.36
C PHE A 13 7.00 3.55 8.15
N PHE A 14 6.01 4.07 7.45
CA PHE A 14 4.77 4.58 8.01
C PHE A 14 3.70 3.48 7.88
N ILE A 15 3.27 2.94 9.01
CA ILE A 15 2.28 1.84 9.04
C ILE A 15 0.90 2.46 9.23
N LEU A 16 0.11 2.47 8.16
CA LEU A 16 -1.24 3.02 8.14
C LEU A 16 -2.25 1.87 8.22
N CYS A 17 -3.13 1.91 9.22
CA CYS A 17 -4.25 1.02 9.40
C CYS A 17 -5.52 1.84 9.66
N GLY A 18 -6.68 1.28 9.34
CA GLY A 18 -7.97 1.91 9.59
C GLY A 18 -8.34 1.97 11.08
N PRO A 19 -9.33 2.78 11.46
CA PRO A 19 -9.71 2.97 12.87
C PRO A 19 -10.19 1.69 13.58
N GLY A 20 -10.63 0.67 12.84
CA GLY A 20 -11.05 -0.62 13.38
C GLY A 20 -9.96 -1.69 13.43
N ASP A 21 -8.77 -1.40 12.90
CA ASP A 21 -7.74 -2.41 12.60
C ASP A 21 -6.62 -2.47 13.66
N LYS A 22 -6.96 -2.26 14.94
CA LYS A 22 -5.99 -2.25 16.04
C LYS A 22 -5.17 -3.54 16.11
N ASP A 23 -5.85 -4.67 16.04
CA ASP A 23 -5.19 -5.98 16.16
C ASP A 23 -4.28 -6.24 14.96
N LEU A 24 -4.72 -5.88 13.76
CA LEU A 24 -3.90 -5.95 12.55
C LEU A 24 -2.68 -5.02 12.65
N SER A 25 -2.86 -3.79 13.13
CA SER A 25 -1.74 -2.84 13.36
C SER A 25 -0.72 -3.43 14.33
N ASN A 26 -1.18 -4.00 15.44
CA ASN A 26 -0.33 -4.67 16.44
C ASN A 26 0.37 -5.90 15.85
N GLU A 27 -0.34 -6.74 15.08
CA GLU A 27 0.25 -7.90 14.42
C GLU A 27 1.38 -7.47 13.47
N ILE A 28 1.15 -6.47 12.63
CA ILE A 28 2.16 -5.96 11.69
C ILE A 28 3.37 -5.42 12.46
N THR A 29 3.16 -4.54 13.44
CA THR A 29 4.26 -3.88 14.16
C THR A 29 5.07 -4.84 15.02
N ASN A 30 4.44 -5.82 15.66
CA ASN A 30 5.11 -6.84 16.45
C ASN A 30 5.99 -7.79 15.59
N ASN A 31 5.69 -7.91 14.31
CA ASN A 31 6.45 -8.73 13.37
C ASN A 31 7.59 -7.95 12.67
N ILE A 32 7.69 -6.64 12.83
CA ILE A 32 8.80 -5.84 12.29
C ILE A 32 10.02 -6.02 13.20
N LYS A 33 11.14 -6.46 12.61
CA LYS A 33 12.39 -6.76 13.33
C LYS A 33 13.31 -5.55 13.52
N SER A 34 12.91 -4.37 13.04
CA SER A 34 13.68 -3.13 13.17
C SER A 34 12.86 -2.05 13.86
N ASN A 35 13.55 -1.00 14.32
CA ASN A 35 12.89 0.18 14.90
C ASN A 35 12.62 1.29 13.85
N ASN A 36 12.74 0.96 12.55
CA ASN A 36 12.63 1.93 11.45
C ASN A 36 11.19 2.09 10.99
N TYR A 37 10.26 2.30 11.94
CA TYR A 37 8.86 2.54 11.59
C TYR A 37 8.16 3.42 12.63
N VAL A 38 7.04 3.98 12.21
CA VAL A 38 6.04 4.58 13.09
C VAL A 38 4.66 4.04 12.74
N SER A 39 3.89 3.65 13.76
CA SER A 39 2.47 3.32 13.59
C SER A 39 1.64 4.60 13.57
N LEU A 40 0.74 4.69 12.59
CA LEU A 40 -0.21 5.79 12.44
C LEU A 40 -1.64 5.36 12.81
N TYR A 41 -1.81 4.20 13.42
CA TYR A 41 -3.11 3.57 13.67
C TYR A 41 -4.10 4.47 14.42
N ASP A 42 -3.66 5.09 15.51
CA ASP A 42 -4.51 5.89 16.42
C ASP A 42 -4.45 7.40 16.16
N LYS A 43 -3.83 7.79 15.06
CA LYS A 43 -3.73 9.20 14.67
C LYS A 43 -4.97 9.67 13.94
N LYS A 44 -5.31 10.93 14.13
CA LYS A 44 -6.36 11.59 13.36
C LYS A 44 -5.94 11.82 11.91
N ILE A 45 -6.91 11.97 11.02
CA ILE A 45 -6.64 12.16 9.57
C ILE A 45 -5.71 13.35 9.34
N GLU A 46 -5.93 14.47 10.02
CA GLU A 46 -5.09 15.66 9.91
C GLU A 46 -3.64 15.44 10.37
N GLU A 47 -3.40 14.47 11.25
CA GLU A 47 -2.05 14.09 11.68
C GLU A 47 -1.40 13.11 10.71
N VAL A 48 -2.20 12.28 10.02
CA VAL A 48 -1.72 11.26 9.07
C VAL A 48 -1.30 11.86 7.73
N ILE A 49 -2.03 12.86 7.23
CA ILE A 49 -1.77 13.46 5.92
C ILE A 49 -0.33 13.94 5.74
N PRO A 50 0.32 14.64 6.69
CA PRO A 50 1.72 15.04 6.53
C PRO A 50 2.68 13.86 6.34
N PHE A 51 2.47 12.74 7.03
CA PHE A 51 3.28 11.53 6.84
C PHE A 51 3.10 10.97 5.43
N LEU A 52 1.85 10.88 4.96
CA LEU A 52 1.56 10.40 3.61
C LEU A 52 2.20 11.30 2.55
N CYS A 53 2.10 12.62 2.70
CA CYS A 53 2.69 13.57 1.76
C CYS A 53 4.22 13.65 1.80
N SER A 54 4.86 13.14 2.86
CA SER A 54 6.32 13.09 2.99
C SER A 54 6.94 11.76 2.54
N ALA A 55 6.11 10.75 2.26
CA ALA A 55 6.58 9.44 1.84
C ALA A 55 7.22 9.50 0.44
N ASN A 56 8.15 8.60 0.17
CA ASN A 56 8.71 8.42 -1.17
C ASN A 56 7.86 7.49 -2.04
N MET A 57 7.16 6.55 -1.41
CA MET A 57 6.30 5.58 -2.06
C MET A 57 5.19 5.12 -1.11
N TYR A 58 4.03 4.86 -1.65
CA TYR A 58 2.94 4.16 -0.97
C TYR A 58 2.82 2.74 -1.51
N VAL A 59 2.56 1.79 -0.61
CA VAL A 59 2.23 0.40 -0.97
C VAL A 59 1.09 -0.07 -0.08
N GLY A 60 -0.01 -0.46 -0.66
CA GLY A 60 -1.18 -0.91 0.10
C GLY A 60 -2.41 -1.15 -0.76
N ASN A 61 -3.55 -1.23 -0.11
CA ASN A 61 -4.84 -1.42 -0.76
C ASN A 61 -5.39 -0.12 -1.36
N ASP A 62 -6.42 -0.23 -2.19
CA ASP A 62 -7.22 0.91 -2.66
C ASP A 62 -8.00 1.50 -1.48
N SER A 63 -7.49 2.61 -0.95
CA SER A 63 -7.98 3.23 0.29
C SER A 63 -7.63 4.71 0.33
N PHE A 64 -8.04 5.40 1.39
CA PHE A 64 -7.71 6.81 1.65
C PHE A 64 -6.21 7.12 1.42
N GLY A 65 -5.31 6.27 1.96
CA GLY A 65 -3.87 6.48 1.84
C GLY A 65 -3.38 6.48 0.40
N SER A 66 -3.86 5.57 -0.44
CA SER A 66 -3.48 5.47 -1.85
C SER A 66 -3.89 6.71 -2.64
N HIS A 67 -5.07 7.24 -2.37
CA HIS A 67 -5.58 8.43 -3.06
C HIS A 67 -4.82 9.70 -2.66
N ILE A 68 -4.56 9.90 -1.37
CA ILE A 68 -3.79 11.07 -0.89
C ILE A 68 -2.38 11.06 -1.47
N THR A 69 -1.68 9.94 -1.41
CA THR A 69 -0.30 9.84 -1.91
C THR A 69 -0.24 10.03 -3.42
N ALA A 70 -1.10 9.40 -4.20
CA ALA A 70 -1.14 9.57 -5.65
C ALA A 70 -1.45 11.00 -6.07
N GLN A 71 -2.37 11.69 -5.39
CA GLN A 71 -2.71 13.09 -5.62
C GLN A 71 -1.56 14.03 -5.23
N SER A 72 -0.77 13.66 -4.22
CA SER A 72 0.42 14.41 -3.78
C SER A 72 1.65 14.19 -4.67
N GLY A 73 1.50 13.48 -5.77
CA GLY A 73 2.60 13.21 -6.70
C GLY A 73 3.48 12.03 -6.34
N ILE A 74 3.12 11.28 -5.30
CA ILE A 74 3.89 10.15 -4.78
C ILE A 74 3.46 8.87 -5.51
N LYS A 75 4.44 8.08 -5.95
CA LYS A 75 4.19 6.79 -6.55
C LYS A 75 3.45 5.88 -5.57
N SER A 76 2.29 5.40 -5.98
CA SER A 76 1.41 4.58 -5.17
C SER A 76 1.20 3.23 -5.84
N LEU A 77 1.80 2.19 -5.28
CA LEU A 77 1.63 0.80 -5.67
C LEU A 77 0.41 0.24 -4.94
N VAL A 78 -0.67 0.01 -5.65
CA VAL A 78 -1.96 -0.30 -5.06
C VAL A 78 -2.44 -1.68 -5.45
N ILE A 79 -2.69 -2.52 -4.46
CA ILE A 79 -3.28 -3.85 -4.63
C ILE A 79 -4.77 -3.66 -4.91
N LEU A 80 -5.17 -4.00 -6.13
CA LEU A 80 -6.51 -3.77 -6.65
C LEU A 80 -7.22 -5.11 -6.82
N LEU A 81 -8.26 -5.35 -6.01
CA LEU A 81 -8.99 -6.62 -6.00
C LEU A 81 -10.50 -6.47 -6.23
N ASP A 82 -11.07 -5.31 -5.95
CA ASP A 82 -12.52 -5.10 -5.93
C ASP A 82 -12.97 -3.72 -6.41
N SER A 83 -12.05 -2.86 -6.85
CA SER A 83 -12.37 -1.52 -7.35
C SER A 83 -12.20 -1.45 -8.88
N PRO A 84 -13.19 -0.89 -9.61
CA PRO A 84 -13.08 -0.69 -11.05
C PRO A 84 -11.89 0.20 -11.43
N LYS A 85 -11.26 -0.10 -12.56
CA LYS A 85 -10.13 0.66 -13.09
C LYS A 85 -10.42 2.17 -13.16
N ALA A 86 -11.64 2.56 -13.48
CA ALA A 86 -12.05 3.96 -13.61
C ALA A 86 -11.82 4.79 -12.32
N TYR A 87 -11.86 4.17 -11.15
CA TYR A 87 -11.62 4.88 -9.88
C TYR A 87 -10.14 5.18 -9.64
N THR A 88 -9.25 4.63 -10.41
CA THR A 88 -7.81 4.74 -10.23
C THR A 88 -7.09 5.36 -11.45
N ASP A 89 -7.82 5.74 -12.51
CA ASP A 89 -7.25 6.29 -13.75
C ASP A 89 -6.96 7.80 -13.69
N TYR A 90 -7.21 8.46 -12.56
CA TYR A 90 -7.09 9.91 -12.41
C TYR A 90 -5.64 10.37 -12.20
N SER A 91 -4.72 9.50 -11.88
CA SER A 91 -3.32 9.86 -11.60
C SER A 91 -2.33 8.88 -12.22
N LYS A 92 -1.31 9.42 -12.89
CA LYS A 92 -0.18 8.65 -13.40
C LYS A 92 0.69 8.02 -12.29
N ASN A 93 0.55 8.51 -11.06
CA ASN A 93 1.28 8.01 -9.89
C ASN A 93 0.61 6.76 -9.29
N TYR A 94 -0.60 6.42 -9.74
CA TYR A 94 -1.36 5.28 -9.27
C TYR A 94 -1.04 4.04 -10.12
N GLN A 95 -0.19 3.16 -9.62
CA GLN A 95 0.16 1.89 -10.28
C GLN A 95 -0.57 0.74 -9.62
N ARG A 96 -1.31 -0.03 -10.43
CA ARG A 96 -2.15 -1.13 -9.96
C ARG A 96 -1.37 -2.43 -9.94
N ILE A 97 -1.52 -3.19 -8.84
CA ILE A 97 -1.04 -4.56 -8.69
C ILE A 97 -2.28 -5.45 -8.50
N PHE A 98 -2.46 -6.44 -9.36
CA PHE A 98 -3.60 -7.35 -9.35
C PHE A 98 -3.17 -8.77 -9.78
N PRO A 99 -3.99 -9.81 -9.58
CA PRO A 99 -3.66 -11.19 -9.97
C PRO A 99 -3.32 -11.30 -11.46
N GLU A 100 -2.32 -12.09 -11.81
CA GLU A 100 -1.81 -12.20 -13.20
C GLU A 100 -2.79 -12.85 -14.18
N ASN A 101 -3.64 -13.71 -13.67
CA ASN A 101 -4.65 -14.43 -14.46
C ASN A 101 -5.93 -13.63 -14.71
N ILE A 102 -6.01 -12.40 -14.21
CA ILE A 102 -7.17 -11.53 -14.34
C ILE A 102 -6.83 -10.32 -15.22
N LYS A 103 -7.73 -9.95 -16.11
CA LYS A 103 -7.64 -8.67 -16.82
C LYS A 103 -8.20 -7.57 -15.95
N ILE A 104 -7.52 -6.42 -15.91
CA ILE A 104 -7.93 -5.29 -15.05
C ILE A 104 -9.36 -4.82 -15.32
N GLU A 105 -9.82 -4.93 -16.55
CA GLU A 105 -11.18 -4.58 -16.97
C GLU A 105 -12.26 -5.46 -16.32
N ASN A 106 -11.87 -6.64 -15.84
CA ASN A 106 -12.76 -7.58 -15.16
C ASN A 106 -12.82 -7.36 -13.65
N ILE A 107 -12.01 -6.45 -13.09
CA ILE A 107 -12.04 -6.11 -11.66
C ILE A 107 -13.14 -5.07 -11.45
N THR A 108 -14.15 -5.44 -10.68
CA THR A 108 -15.33 -4.62 -10.37
C THR A 108 -15.68 -4.74 -8.89
N HIS A 109 -16.60 -3.91 -8.43
CA HIS A 109 -17.18 -4.09 -7.10
C HIS A 109 -17.80 -5.49 -6.98
N GLY A 110 -17.39 -6.24 -5.98
CA GLY A 110 -17.84 -7.61 -5.76
C GLY A 110 -17.12 -8.67 -6.59
N SER A 111 -15.95 -8.36 -7.16
CA SER A 111 -15.10 -9.36 -7.85
C SER A 111 -14.67 -10.51 -6.94
N ASN A 112 -14.68 -10.28 -5.60
CA ASN A 112 -14.32 -11.29 -4.59
C ASN A 112 -12.99 -12.03 -4.90
N LEU A 113 -12.02 -11.31 -5.45
CA LEU A 113 -10.70 -11.86 -5.74
C LEU A 113 -9.99 -12.20 -4.43
N ASN A 114 -9.28 -13.32 -4.42
CA ASN A 114 -8.52 -13.72 -3.25
C ASN A 114 -7.26 -12.83 -3.13
N PRO A 115 -7.04 -12.12 -2.00
CA PRO A 115 -5.82 -11.36 -1.78
C PRO A 115 -4.53 -12.18 -1.92
N ASP A 116 -4.56 -13.48 -1.61
CA ASP A 116 -3.42 -14.38 -1.71
C ASP A 116 -2.99 -14.64 -3.17
N ASP A 117 -3.83 -14.32 -4.16
CA ASP A 117 -3.46 -14.39 -5.58
C ASP A 117 -2.48 -13.28 -6.00
N VAL A 118 -2.28 -12.27 -5.12
CA VAL A 118 -1.21 -11.27 -5.26
C VAL A 118 -0.09 -11.61 -4.29
N SER A 119 0.92 -12.31 -4.76
CA SER A 119 2.01 -12.76 -3.90
C SER A 119 2.84 -11.61 -3.32
N VAL A 120 3.37 -11.82 -2.10
CA VAL A 120 4.33 -10.90 -1.47
C VAL A 120 5.54 -10.65 -2.38
N GLU A 121 5.97 -11.67 -3.12
CA GLU A 121 7.10 -11.55 -4.05
C GLU A 121 6.78 -10.60 -5.20
N LYS A 122 5.58 -10.69 -5.79
CA LYS A 122 5.14 -9.77 -6.84
C LYS A 122 5.18 -8.31 -6.36
N VAL A 123 4.60 -8.04 -5.20
CA VAL A 123 4.62 -6.68 -4.60
C VAL A 123 6.04 -6.22 -4.33
N TYR A 124 6.89 -7.10 -3.82
CA TYR A 124 8.29 -6.80 -3.55
C TYR A 124 9.06 -6.42 -4.83
N GLN A 125 8.89 -7.18 -5.91
CA GLN A 125 9.53 -6.88 -7.20
C GLN A 125 9.03 -5.55 -7.78
N GLU A 126 7.73 -5.26 -7.67
CA GLU A 126 7.18 -3.96 -8.09
C GLU A 126 7.80 -2.79 -7.30
N ILE A 127 8.03 -2.96 -5.99
CA ILE A 127 8.76 -1.94 -5.19
C ILE A 127 10.17 -1.74 -5.73
N LEU A 128 10.91 -2.82 -6.01
CA LEU A 128 12.28 -2.72 -6.51
C LEU A 128 12.34 -2.06 -7.89
N ASN A 129 11.44 -2.42 -8.80
CA ASN A 129 11.35 -1.88 -10.15
C ASN A 129 10.97 -0.39 -10.19
N ASN A 130 10.39 0.11 -9.11
CA ASN A 130 9.92 1.50 -8.97
C ASN A 130 10.77 2.32 -7.99
N LYS A 131 11.91 1.81 -7.54
CA LYS A 131 12.89 2.60 -6.79
C LYS A 131 13.41 3.77 -7.64
N PHE A 132 13.69 4.87 -6.96
CA PHE A 132 14.19 6.14 -7.51
C PHE A 132 15.61 6.01 -8.03
#